data_b6cb101d66647c6a13262ea7ee9aff34
#
_entry.id   b6cb101d66647c6a13262ea7ee9aff34
#
_cell.length_a   1.000
_cell.length_b   1.000
_cell.length_c   1.000
_cell.angle_alpha   90.00
_cell.angle_beta   90.00
_cell.angle_gamma   90.00
#
_symmetry.space_group_name_H-M   'P 1'
#
loop_
_entity.id
_entity.type
_entity.pdbx_description
1 polymer ?
#
loop_
_entity_poly.entity_id
_entity_poly.type
_entity_poly.pdbx_seq_one_letter_code
_entity_poly.pdbx_strand_id
1 'polypeptide(L)'
;WTLESGRMFEPAEMSGAGKVALIGQTVARELFGDTDPMDQTIRIKNVPVTIVGVLGRKGQNMTGNDQDDVIMVPLSTARNRIVGVEPGKPRQVGMIQIKVFDGESMSETEDKVRALLRQRLRTAEGQPDPITVRNLTEMLAAQEESSKVMSLLLAAVASVSLLVGGIGIMNIMLVSVTERT
;
A
#
# COMPACT_ATOMS: atom_id res chain seq x y z
N TRP A 1 -5.70 -7.77 -6.26
CA TRP A 1 -4.96 -8.10 -7.46
C TRP A 1 -5.85 -8.83 -8.45
N THR A 2 -5.74 -8.48 -9.71
CA THR A 2 -6.23 -9.30 -10.82
C THR A 2 -5.18 -10.34 -11.16
N LEU A 3 -5.59 -11.44 -11.79
CA LEU A 3 -4.69 -12.43 -12.33
C LEU A 3 -4.41 -12.08 -13.80
N GLU A 4 -3.14 -12.09 -14.22
CA GLU A 4 -2.76 -11.89 -15.61
C GLU A 4 -2.62 -13.20 -16.35
N SER A 5 -1.98 -14.19 -15.71
CA SER A 5 -1.86 -15.54 -16.27
C SER A 5 -1.92 -16.59 -15.16
N GLY A 6 -2.29 -17.81 -15.53
CA GLY A 6 -2.40 -18.93 -14.61
C GLY A 6 -3.71 -19.00 -13.85
N ARG A 7 -3.68 -19.48 -12.61
CA ARG A 7 -4.84 -19.68 -11.74
C ARG A 7 -4.62 -19.20 -10.32
N MET A 8 -5.71 -18.95 -9.60
CA MET A 8 -5.68 -18.69 -8.16
C MET A 8 -5.44 -19.98 -7.37
N PHE A 9 -5.21 -19.85 -6.07
CA PHE A 9 -5.08 -20.98 -5.17
C PHE A 9 -6.36 -21.80 -5.08
N GLU A 10 -6.23 -23.12 -5.11
CA GLU A 10 -7.33 -24.03 -4.86
C GLU A 10 -7.61 -24.16 -3.35
N PRO A 11 -8.87 -24.46 -2.96
CA PRO A 11 -9.21 -24.67 -1.55
C PRO A 11 -8.38 -25.77 -0.87
N ALA A 12 -8.02 -26.82 -1.61
CA ALA A 12 -7.15 -27.89 -1.12
C ALA A 12 -5.73 -27.40 -0.83
N GLU A 13 -5.18 -26.52 -1.67
CA GLU A 13 -3.86 -25.92 -1.49
C GLU A 13 -3.83 -24.94 -0.31
N MET A 14 -4.94 -24.21 -0.12
CA MET A 14 -5.08 -23.27 0.99
C MET A 14 -5.17 -23.97 2.35
N SER A 15 -5.85 -25.10 2.43
CA SER A 15 -5.99 -25.89 3.67
C SER A 15 -4.82 -26.85 3.90
N GLY A 16 -4.31 -27.48 2.85
CA GLY A 16 -3.27 -28.52 2.90
C GLY A 16 -1.83 -28.02 2.91
N ALA A 17 -1.59 -26.71 3.05
CA ALA A 17 -0.26 -26.13 2.94
C ALA A 17 0.46 -26.47 1.63
N GLY A 18 -0.25 -26.31 0.50
CA GLY A 18 0.26 -26.52 -0.85
C GLY A 18 1.50 -25.67 -1.13
N LYS A 19 2.49 -26.27 -1.77
CA LYS A 19 3.73 -25.58 -2.14
C LYS A 19 3.56 -24.80 -3.44
N VAL A 20 2.64 -23.85 -3.45
CA VAL A 20 2.30 -23.02 -4.61
C VAL A 20 2.46 -21.55 -4.29
N ALA A 21 2.74 -20.74 -5.31
CA ALA A 21 2.90 -19.32 -5.19
C ALA A 21 2.26 -18.57 -6.37
N LEU A 22 1.79 -17.35 -6.09
CA LEU A 22 1.51 -16.33 -7.09
C LEU A 22 2.59 -15.27 -6.99
N ILE A 23 3.09 -14.78 -8.10
CA ILE A 23 4.15 -13.77 -8.15
C ILE A 23 3.65 -12.50 -8.85
N GLY A 24 4.16 -11.36 -8.40
CA GLY A 24 3.93 -10.08 -9.07
C GLY A 24 4.85 -9.89 -10.27
N GLN A 25 4.56 -8.88 -11.08
CA GLN A 25 5.25 -8.62 -12.35
C GLN A 25 6.73 -8.29 -12.17
N THR A 26 7.07 -7.56 -11.12
CA THR A 26 8.47 -7.22 -10.82
C THR A 26 9.28 -8.47 -10.50
N VAL A 27 8.74 -9.36 -9.65
CA VAL A 27 9.37 -10.63 -9.30
C VAL A 27 9.51 -11.53 -10.54
N ALA A 28 8.45 -11.61 -11.38
CA ALA A 28 8.49 -12.40 -12.61
C ALA A 28 9.63 -11.94 -13.53
N ARG A 29 9.73 -10.64 -13.76
CA ARG A 29 10.76 -10.04 -14.62
C ARG A 29 12.17 -10.22 -14.05
N GLU A 30 12.34 -10.04 -12.73
CA GLU A 30 13.67 -10.13 -12.11
C GLU A 30 14.21 -11.55 -12.05
N LEU A 31 13.33 -12.54 -11.82
CA LEU A 31 13.76 -13.94 -11.71
C LEU A 31 13.81 -14.67 -13.04
N PHE A 32 12.96 -14.33 -14.00
CA PHE A 32 12.78 -15.10 -15.22
C PHE A 32 13.03 -14.28 -16.51
N GLY A 33 13.12 -12.94 -16.41
CA GLY A 33 13.27 -12.07 -17.58
C GLY A 33 12.09 -12.23 -18.54
N ASP A 34 12.39 -12.67 -19.75
CA ASP A 34 11.40 -12.93 -20.81
C ASP A 34 10.89 -14.39 -20.83
N THR A 35 11.35 -15.23 -19.90
CA THR A 35 10.92 -16.64 -19.82
C THR A 35 9.62 -16.74 -19.06
N ASP A 36 8.72 -17.60 -19.52
CA ASP A 36 7.45 -17.87 -18.83
C ASP A 36 7.71 -18.46 -17.43
N PRO A 37 7.26 -17.77 -16.37
CA PRO A 37 7.42 -18.24 -14.99
C PRO A 37 6.46 -19.37 -14.59
N MET A 38 5.45 -19.68 -15.42
CA MET A 38 4.44 -20.69 -15.08
C MET A 38 5.06 -22.06 -14.87
N ASP A 39 4.58 -22.76 -13.85
CA ASP A 39 5.02 -24.09 -13.42
C ASP A 39 6.52 -24.18 -13.02
N GLN A 40 7.22 -23.04 -13.00
CA GLN A 40 8.59 -22.99 -12.51
C GLN A 40 8.62 -23.05 -10.99
N THR A 41 9.72 -23.61 -10.45
CA THR A 41 9.90 -23.74 -9.00
C THR A 41 10.89 -22.70 -8.50
N ILE A 42 10.47 -21.89 -7.55
CA ILE A 42 11.34 -20.95 -6.82
C ILE A 42 11.55 -21.43 -5.38
N ARG A 43 12.60 -20.93 -4.71
CA ARG A 43 12.86 -21.24 -3.31
C ARG A 43 12.63 -20.02 -2.44
N ILE A 44 11.70 -20.15 -1.48
CA ILE A 44 11.45 -19.12 -0.46
C ILE A 44 11.97 -19.67 0.87
N LYS A 45 13.03 -19.08 1.43
CA LYS A 45 13.71 -19.57 2.65
C LYS A 45 13.93 -21.10 2.63
N ASN A 46 14.52 -21.62 1.58
CA ASN A 46 14.78 -23.04 1.36
C ASN A 46 13.55 -23.95 1.10
N VAL A 47 12.35 -23.42 1.09
CA VAL A 47 11.13 -24.17 0.74
C VAL A 47 10.88 -24.02 -0.76
N PRO A 48 10.88 -25.13 -1.53
CA PRO A 48 10.51 -25.06 -2.94
C PRO A 48 9.00 -24.84 -3.07
N VAL A 49 8.62 -23.87 -3.90
CA VAL A 49 7.22 -23.56 -4.24
C VAL A 49 7.08 -23.43 -5.75
N THR A 50 6.01 -23.93 -6.31
CA THR A 50 5.72 -23.88 -7.75
C THR A 50 4.85 -22.67 -8.04
N ILE A 51 5.19 -21.91 -9.07
CA ILE A 51 4.42 -20.75 -9.52
C ILE A 51 3.20 -21.24 -10.28
N VAL A 52 2.01 -20.86 -9.81
CA VAL A 52 0.72 -21.27 -10.41
C VAL A 52 -0.02 -20.08 -11.05
N GLY A 53 0.49 -18.88 -10.89
CA GLY A 53 -0.05 -17.70 -11.54
C GLY A 53 0.80 -16.45 -11.35
N VAL A 54 0.59 -15.51 -12.27
CA VAL A 54 1.21 -14.19 -12.28
C VAL A 54 0.14 -13.15 -12.06
N LEU A 55 0.40 -12.24 -11.13
CA LEU A 55 -0.52 -11.16 -10.75
C LEU A 55 -0.46 -10.02 -11.77
N GLY A 56 -1.60 -9.41 -12.04
CA GLY A 56 -1.69 -8.24 -12.87
C GLY A 56 -0.99 -7.03 -12.23
N ARG A 57 -0.45 -6.18 -13.08
CA ARG A 57 0.32 -5.00 -12.68
C ARG A 57 -0.52 -4.03 -11.85
N LYS A 58 0.03 -3.57 -10.74
CA LYS A 58 -0.53 -2.52 -9.86
C LYS A 58 0.30 -1.24 -9.84
N GLY A 59 1.59 -1.36 -10.09
CA GLY A 59 2.53 -0.24 -10.02
C GLY A 59 2.89 0.16 -8.58
N GLN A 60 3.37 1.38 -8.44
CA GLN A 60 3.77 1.90 -7.14
C GLN A 60 2.55 2.37 -6.32
N ASN A 61 2.62 2.20 -5.01
CA ASN A 61 1.65 2.77 -4.09
C ASN A 61 1.96 4.26 -3.82
N MET A 62 1.09 4.94 -3.06
CA MET A 62 1.24 6.37 -2.73
C MET A 62 2.51 6.67 -1.90
N THR A 63 3.13 5.68 -1.29
CA THR A 63 4.39 5.81 -0.54
C THR A 63 5.62 5.48 -1.39
N GLY A 64 5.45 5.23 -2.70
CA GLY A 64 6.52 4.93 -3.64
C GLY A 64 6.99 3.47 -3.63
N ASN A 65 6.38 2.61 -2.82
CA ASN A 65 6.72 1.19 -2.79
C ASN A 65 6.11 0.46 -3.99
N ASP A 66 6.91 -0.38 -4.64
CA ASP A 66 6.43 -1.23 -5.72
C ASP A 66 5.49 -2.31 -5.17
N GLN A 67 4.25 -2.32 -5.66
CA GLN A 67 3.26 -3.32 -5.28
C GLN A 67 3.40 -4.61 -6.09
N ASP A 68 4.14 -4.56 -7.18
CA ASP A 68 4.37 -5.70 -8.07
C ASP A 68 5.58 -6.54 -7.65
N ASP A 69 6.38 -6.05 -6.67
CA ASP A 69 7.43 -6.81 -5.99
C ASP A 69 6.82 -7.61 -4.82
N VAL A 70 6.06 -8.64 -5.15
CA VAL A 70 5.33 -9.45 -4.17
C VAL A 70 5.28 -10.92 -4.56
N ILE A 71 5.40 -11.78 -3.56
CA ILE A 71 5.13 -13.22 -3.68
C ILE A 71 4.03 -13.58 -2.70
N MET A 72 2.94 -14.13 -3.19
CA MET A 72 1.83 -14.62 -2.37
C MET A 72 1.88 -16.14 -2.28
N VAL A 73 1.70 -16.66 -1.09
CA VAL A 73 1.60 -18.11 -0.81
C VAL A 73 0.40 -18.37 0.09
N PRO A 74 -0.18 -19.57 0.08
CA PRO A 74 -1.24 -19.90 1.03
C PRO A 74 -0.78 -19.67 2.48
N LEU A 75 -1.66 -19.12 3.31
CA LEU A 75 -1.33 -18.80 4.70
C LEU A 75 -0.86 -20.04 5.49
N SER A 76 -1.45 -21.19 5.21
CA SER A 76 -1.05 -22.47 5.78
C SER A 76 0.39 -22.84 5.40
N THR A 77 0.78 -22.62 4.14
CA THR A 77 2.15 -22.82 3.66
C THR A 77 3.13 -21.88 4.32
N ALA A 78 2.77 -20.58 4.37
CA ALA A 78 3.59 -19.57 5.04
C ALA A 78 3.89 -19.97 6.49
N ARG A 79 2.86 -20.33 7.26
CA ARG A 79 2.97 -20.73 8.66
C ARG A 79 3.76 -22.00 8.86
N ASN A 80 3.38 -23.05 8.14
CA ASN A 80 3.86 -24.40 8.47
C ASN A 80 5.23 -24.69 7.86
N ARG A 81 5.64 -23.95 6.83
CA ARG A 81 6.83 -24.30 6.03
C ARG A 81 7.83 -23.15 5.88
N ILE A 82 7.38 -21.89 5.73
CA ILE A 82 8.26 -20.78 5.36
C ILE A 82 8.68 -19.95 6.59
N VAL A 83 7.71 -19.47 7.35
CA VAL A 83 7.96 -18.61 8.52
C VAL A 83 8.20 -19.45 9.77
N GLY A 84 7.56 -20.61 9.83
CA GLY A 84 7.52 -21.43 11.04
C GLY A 84 6.51 -20.89 12.06
N VAL A 85 6.30 -21.64 13.11
CA VAL A 85 5.44 -21.25 14.23
C VAL A 85 6.37 -20.77 15.36
N GLU A 86 6.34 -19.48 15.67
CA GLU A 86 7.03 -19.00 16.86
C GLU A 86 6.45 -19.66 18.10
N PRO A 87 7.30 -20.24 18.99
CA PRO A 87 6.83 -20.79 20.26
C PRO A 87 6.09 -19.72 21.06
N GLY A 88 4.83 -19.95 21.40
CA GLY A 88 3.98 -19.01 22.15
C GLY A 88 3.10 -18.07 21.31
N LYS A 89 3.28 -17.97 19.99
CA LYS A 89 2.47 -17.11 19.11
C LYS A 89 1.99 -17.83 17.83
N PRO A 90 1.33 -18.97 17.92
CA PRO A 90 1.09 -19.84 16.77
C PRO A 90 0.10 -19.30 15.74
N ARG A 91 -0.62 -18.20 16.02
CA ARG A 91 -1.71 -17.66 15.19
C ARG A 91 -1.64 -16.15 14.98
N GLN A 92 -0.45 -15.58 15.04
CA GLN A 92 -0.28 -14.14 14.85
C GLN A 92 -0.19 -13.81 13.35
N VAL A 93 -0.90 -12.77 12.91
CA VAL A 93 -0.77 -12.12 11.59
C VAL A 93 -0.29 -10.70 11.82
N GLY A 94 0.63 -10.22 10.96
CA GLY A 94 1.21 -8.88 11.10
C GLY A 94 0.24 -7.77 10.72
N MET A 95 -0.62 -8.01 9.73
CA MET A 95 -1.57 -7.03 9.21
C MET A 95 -2.83 -7.71 8.66
N ILE A 96 -3.97 -7.08 8.88
CA ILE A 96 -5.25 -7.45 8.26
C ILE A 96 -5.76 -6.22 7.50
N GLN A 97 -5.98 -6.37 6.20
CA GLN A 97 -6.59 -5.33 5.37
C GLN A 97 -8.08 -5.66 5.15
N ILE A 98 -8.93 -4.70 5.45
CA ILE A 98 -10.39 -4.84 5.33
C ILE A 98 -10.85 -3.80 4.32
N LYS A 99 -11.58 -4.23 3.29
CA LYS A 99 -12.30 -3.34 2.38
C LYS A 99 -13.73 -3.19 2.87
N VAL A 100 -14.13 -1.97 3.14
CA VAL A 100 -15.51 -1.62 3.48
C VAL A 100 -16.29 -1.47 2.18
N PHE A 101 -17.55 -1.92 2.16
CA PHE A 101 -18.42 -1.76 0.99
C PHE A 101 -18.83 -0.30 0.80
N ASP A 102 -19.03 0.08 -0.45
CA ASP A 102 -19.49 1.42 -0.79
C ASP A 102 -20.87 1.69 -0.16
N GLY A 103 -20.99 2.82 0.53
CA GLY A 103 -22.21 3.21 1.25
C GLY A 103 -22.25 2.86 2.74
N GLU A 104 -21.32 2.05 3.24
CA GLU A 104 -21.20 1.76 4.67
C GLU A 104 -20.35 2.83 5.38
N SER A 105 -20.71 3.15 6.63
CA SER A 105 -19.92 4.08 7.45
C SER A 105 -18.59 3.46 7.85
N MET A 106 -17.51 4.14 7.49
CA MET A 106 -16.14 3.71 7.84
C MET A 106 -15.95 3.69 9.35
N SER A 107 -16.43 4.72 10.07
CA SER A 107 -16.32 4.81 11.53
C SER A 107 -17.08 3.69 12.25
N GLU A 108 -18.34 3.41 11.84
CA GLU A 108 -19.08 2.30 12.43
C GLU A 108 -18.44 0.95 12.17
N THR A 109 -17.87 0.77 10.98
CA THR A 109 -17.16 -0.46 10.63
C THR A 109 -15.89 -0.61 11.45
N GLU A 110 -15.14 0.46 11.67
CA GLU A 110 -13.96 0.47 12.54
C GLU A 110 -14.33 0.05 13.96
N ASP A 111 -15.40 0.62 14.54
CA ASP A 111 -15.85 0.27 15.88
C ASP A 111 -16.29 -1.19 15.99
N LYS A 112 -17.02 -1.70 14.99
CA LYS A 112 -17.41 -3.12 14.92
C LYS A 112 -16.19 -4.05 14.83
N VAL A 113 -15.21 -3.70 14.00
CA VAL A 113 -13.94 -4.46 13.86
C VAL A 113 -13.18 -4.45 15.18
N ARG A 114 -13.04 -3.29 15.81
CA ARG A 114 -12.36 -3.13 17.09
C ARG A 114 -13.03 -3.96 18.20
N ALA A 115 -14.33 -3.87 18.31
CA ALA A 115 -15.11 -4.65 19.28
C ALA A 115 -14.96 -6.16 19.05
N LEU A 116 -15.05 -6.62 17.79
CA LEU A 116 -14.87 -8.03 17.43
C LEU A 116 -13.46 -8.53 17.79
N LEU A 117 -12.43 -7.74 17.48
CA LEU A 117 -11.05 -8.12 17.76
C LEU A 117 -10.76 -8.12 19.27
N ARG A 118 -11.26 -7.16 20.03
CA ARG A 118 -11.20 -7.17 21.52
C ARG A 118 -11.82 -8.44 22.10
N GLN A 119 -13.00 -8.80 21.62
CA GLN A 119 -13.69 -10.03 22.03
C GLN A 119 -12.88 -11.28 21.69
N ARG A 120 -12.31 -11.35 20.47
CA ARG A 120 -11.52 -12.52 20.03
C ARG A 120 -10.19 -12.64 20.76
N LEU A 121 -9.56 -11.52 21.07
CA LEU A 121 -8.29 -11.46 21.81
C LEU A 121 -8.49 -11.52 23.32
N ARG A 122 -9.75 -11.56 23.81
CA ARG A 122 -10.12 -11.57 25.23
C ARG A 122 -9.47 -10.42 26.01
N THR A 123 -9.43 -9.23 25.42
CA THR A 123 -8.89 -8.03 26.07
C THR A 123 -9.87 -7.54 27.11
N ALA A 124 -9.43 -7.39 28.37
CA ALA A 124 -10.26 -6.90 29.46
C ALA A 124 -10.64 -5.42 29.25
N GLU A 125 -11.78 -5.01 29.83
CA GLU A 125 -12.17 -3.60 29.86
C GLU A 125 -11.09 -2.77 30.59
N GLY A 126 -10.74 -1.61 30.02
CA GLY A 126 -9.70 -0.72 30.57
C GLY A 126 -8.27 -1.03 30.16
N GLN A 127 -8.02 -2.14 29.46
CA GLN A 127 -6.69 -2.39 28.89
C GLN A 127 -6.54 -1.72 27.51
N PRO A 128 -5.32 -1.23 27.17
CA PRO A 128 -5.05 -0.67 25.86
C PRO A 128 -5.27 -1.73 24.78
N ASP A 129 -5.73 -1.28 23.61
CA ASP A 129 -5.98 -2.16 22.48
C ASP A 129 -4.68 -2.83 22.02
N PRO A 130 -4.65 -4.16 21.93
CA PRO A 130 -3.47 -4.89 21.43
C PRO A 130 -3.27 -4.74 19.91
N ILE A 131 -4.15 -3.99 19.26
CA ILE A 131 -4.19 -3.76 17.82
C ILE A 131 -4.29 -2.26 17.53
N THR A 132 -3.69 -1.84 16.44
CA THR A 132 -3.86 -0.49 15.90
C THR A 132 -4.74 -0.57 14.65
N VAL A 133 -5.92 0.03 14.70
CA VAL A 133 -6.77 0.22 13.51
C VAL A 133 -6.38 1.54 12.86
N ARG A 134 -6.15 1.52 11.56
CA ARG A 134 -5.81 2.71 10.77
C ARG A 134 -6.82 2.87 9.64
N ASN A 135 -7.43 4.03 9.58
CA ASN A 135 -8.31 4.41 8.50
C ASN A 135 -7.49 5.07 7.39
N LEU A 136 -7.37 4.39 6.27
CA LEU A 136 -6.61 4.90 5.13
C LEU A 136 -7.28 6.13 4.50
N THR A 137 -8.62 6.20 4.53
CA THR A 137 -9.37 7.32 3.96
C THR A 137 -9.09 8.61 4.73
N GLU A 138 -9.04 8.57 6.05
CA GLU A 138 -8.68 9.74 6.88
C GLU A 138 -7.23 10.18 6.64
N MET A 139 -6.31 9.24 6.50
CA MET A 139 -4.92 9.56 6.17
C MET A 139 -4.81 10.27 4.82
N LEU A 140 -5.56 9.82 3.82
CA LEU A 140 -5.60 10.44 2.50
C LEU A 140 -6.22 11.84 2.54
N ALA A 141 -7.32 12.01 3.26
CA ALA A 141 -7.97 13.31 3.44
C ALA A 141 -7.03 14.33 4.13
N ALA A 142 -6.32 13.91 5.17
CA ALA A 142 -5.32 14.76 5.84
C ALA A 142 -4.15 15.14 4.90
N GLN A 143 -3.72 14.20 4.03
CA GLN A 143 -2.70 14.47 3.02
C GLN A 143 -3.17 15.48 1.97
N GLU A 144 -4.42 15.35 1.50
CA GLU A 144 -5.02 16.31 0.57
C GLU A 144 -5.14 17.71 1.16
N GLU A 145 -5.56 17.82 2.42
CA GLU A 145 -5.66 19.10 3.12
C GLU A 145 -4.27 19.76 3.26
N SER A 146 -3.26 19.00 3.65
CA SER A 146 -1.88 19.45 3.71
C SER A 146 -1.37 19.95 2.35
N SER A 147 -1.68 19.22 1.27
CA SER A 147 -1.31 19.62 -0.09
C SER A 147 -2.00 20.91 -0.53
N LYS A 148 -3.27 21.10 -0.17
CA LYS A 148 -4.00 22.37 -0.44
C LYS A 148 -3.37 23.56 0.27
N VAL A 149 -3.02 23.40 1.56
CA VAL A 149 -2.34 24.45 2.33
C VAL A 149 -1.00 24.80 1.70
N MET A 150 -0.21 23.80 1.32
CA MET A 150 1.08 24.02 0.65
C MET A 150 0.92 24.75 -0.69
N SER A 151 -0.07 24.35 -1.50
CA SER A 151 -0.37 25.03 -2.77
C SER A 151 -0.80 26.47 -2.58
N LEU A 152 -1.59 26.77 -1.54
CA LEU A 152 -1.99 28.13 -1.21
C LEU A 152 -0.79 28.98 -0.79
N LEU A 153 0.11 28.43 0.02
CA LEU A 153 1.33 29.13 0.42
C LEU A 153 2.22 29.43 -0.78
N LEU A 154 2.41 28.47 -1.69
CA LEU A 154 3.17 28.67 -2.92
C LEU A 154 2.53 29.73 -3.81
N ALA A 155 1.21 29.71 -3.96
CA ALA A 155 0.48 30.73 -4.72
C ALA A 155 0.63 32.13 -4.10
N ALA A 156 0.59 32.24 -2.77
CA ALA A 156 0.80 33.49 -2.07
C ALA A 156 2.22 34.05 -2.29
N VAL A 157 3.25 33.21 -2.15
CA VAL A 157 4.64 33.59 -2.42
C VAL A 157 4.84 33.99 -3.88
N ALA A 158 4.29 33.23 -4.83
CA ALA A 158 4.35 33.59 -6.25
C ALA A 158 3.66 34.92 -6.55
N SER A 159 2.51 35.18 -5.94
CA SER A 159 1.78 36.44 -6.09
C SER A 159 2.57 37.66 -5.58
N VAL A 160 3.19 37.52 -4.41
CA VAL A 160 4.07 38.57 -3.86
C VAL A 160 5.28 38.80 -4.77
N SER A 161 5.91 37.73 -5.23
CA SER A 161 7.05 37.80 -6.15
C SER A 161 6.71 38.50 -7.46
N LEU A 162 5.52 38.20 -8.01
CA LEU A 162 5.01 38.83 -9.23
C LEU A 162 4.77 40.35 -9.03
N LEU A 163 4.18 40.73 -7.88
CA LEU A 163 3.96 42.13 -7.54
C LEU A 163 5.27 42.90 -7.41
N VAL A 164 6.25 42.35 -6.70
CA VAL A 164 7.57 42.94 -6.54
C VAL A 164 8.30 43.06 -7.88
N GLY A 165 8.25 42.00 -8.70
CA GLY A 165 8.80 42.03 -10.06
C GLY A 165 8.12 43.06 -10.95
N GLY A 166 6.80 43.16 -10.88
CA GLY A 166 6.01 44.16 -11.64
C GLY A 166 6.37 45.60 -11.25
N ILE A 167 6.52 45.89 -9.96
CA ILE A 167 6.97 47.22 -9.48
C ILE A 167 8.37 47.50 -9.97
N GLY A 168 9.27 46.53 -9.97
CA GLY A 168 10.64 46.69 -10.49
C GLY A 168 10.66 47.04 -11.98
N ILE A 169 9.88 46.39 -12.80
CA ILE A 169 9.75 46.68 -14.24
C ILE A 169 9.12 48.05 -14.45
N MET A 170 8.10 48.40 -13.69
CA MET A 170 7.46 49.72 -13.75
C MET A 170 8.45 50.86 -13.45
N ASN A 171 9.28 50.70 -12.44
CA ASN A 171 10.31 51.69 -12.09
C ASN A 171 11.34 51.89 -13.22
N ILE A 172 11.78 50.81 -13.86
CA ILE A 172 12.70 50.86 -15.00
C ILE A 172 12.05 51.58 -16.18
N MET A 173 10.78 51.28 -16.48
CA MET A 173 10.05 51.92 -17.57
C MET A 173 9.85 53.41 -17.32
N LEU A 174 9.53 53.81 -16.08
CA LEU A 174 9.36 55.22 -15.71
C LEU A 174 10.65 56.01 -15.91
N VAL A 175 11.79 55.48 -15.51
CA VAL A 175 13.10 56.10 -15.72
C VAL A 175 13.41 56.23 -17.22
N SER A 176 13.16 55.19 -18.00
CA SER A 176 13.40 55.21 -19.44
C SER A 176 12.55 56.23 -20.21
N VAL A 177 11.32 56.48 -19.75
CA VAL A 177 10.44 57.52 -20.35
C VAL A 177 10.91 58.94 -19.96
N THR A 178 11.38 59.15 -18.71
CA THR A 178 11.86 60.44 -18.26
C THR A 178 13.19 60.85 -18.89
N GLU A 179 14.04 59.91 -19.27
CA GLU A 179 15.32 60.22 -19.96
C GLU A 179 15.13 60.54 -21.47
N ARG A 180 13.98 60.25 -22.04
CA ARG A 180 13.70 60.51 -23.47
C ARG A 180 12.91 61.77 -23.74
N THR A 181 12.54 62.55 -22.72
CA THR A 181 11.89 63.86 -22.84
C THR A 181 12.88 64.98 -22.55
#